data_870a4451fd28a3955a722c4874274c3e
#
_entry.id   870a4451fd28a3955a722c4874274c3e
#
_cell.length_a   1.000
_cell.length_b   1.000
_cell.length_c   1.000
_cell.angle_alpha   90.00
_cell.angle_beta   90.00
_cell.angle_gamma   90.00
#
_symmetry.space_group_name_H-M   'P 1'
#
loop_
_entity.id
_entity.type
_entity.pdbx_description
1 polymer ?
#
loop_
_entity_poly.entity_id
_entity_poly.type
_entity_poly.pdbx_seq_one_letter_code
_entity_poly.pdbx_strand_id
1 'polypeptide(L)' 'MNDKEKLIENTEIIKKGLNLLGRNRKTVLSHHKTFELTDELEAKVEEMLVCLKEEKNGS' A
#
# COMPACT_ATOMS: atom_id res chain seq x y z
N MET A 1 -2.39 19.76 -0.59
CA MET A 1 -2.58 18.47 0.04
C MET A 1 -1.36 18.05 0.84
N ASN A 2 -1.58 17.46 1.96
CA ASN A 2 -0.52 17.14 2.91
C ASN A 2 0.10 15.77 2.60
N ASP A 3 1.42 15.73 2.46
CA ASP A 3 2.12 14.47 2.20
C ASP A 3 1.90 13.46 3.33
N LYS A 4 1.79 13.95 4.54
CA LYS A 4 1.56 13.11 5.70
C LYS A 4 0.21 12.39 5.61
N GLU A 5 -0.82 13.10 5.17
CA GLU A 5 -2.14 12.49 5.00
C GLU A 5 -2.10 11.43 3.92
N LYS A 6 -1.37 11.68 2.85
CA LYS A 6 -1.22 10.71 1.77
C LYS A 6 -0.52 9.46 2.25
N LEU A 7 0.52 9.63 3.07
CA LEU A 7 1.24 8.50 3.64
C LEU A 7 0.34 7.66 4.54
N ILE A 8 -0.46 8.32 5.36
CA ILE A 8 -1.39 7.61 6.25
C ILE A 8 -2.40 6.83 5.43
N GLU A 9 -2.96 7.47 4.41
CA GLU A 9 -3.95 6.83 3.55
C GLU A 9 -3.36 5.60 2.87
N ASN A 10 -2.17 5.75 2.28
CA ASN A 10 -1.51 4.64 1.61
C ASN A 10 -1.20 3.51 2.58
N THR A 11 -0.77 3.85 3.79
CA THR A 11 -0.47 2.85 4.81
C THR A 11 -1.71 2.06 5.18
N GLU A 12 -2.85 2.73 5.29
CA GLU A 12 -4.10 2.05 5.60
C GLU A 12 -4.54 1.12 4.48
N ILE A 13 -4.34 1.55 3.23
CA ILE A 13 -4.66 0.71 2.09
C ILE A 13 -3.81 -0.54 2.10
N ILE A 14 -2.51 -0.38 2.35
CA ILE A 14 -1.58 -1.50 2.43
C ILE A 14 -1.98 -2.46 3.54
N LYS A 15 -2.33 -1.92 4.69
CA LYS A 15 -2.73 -2.74 5.82
C LYS A 15 -3.96 -3.58 5.49
N LYS A 16 -4.95 -2.97 4.87
CA LYS A 16 -6.16 -3.69 4.47
C LYS A 16 -5.84 -4.79 3.46
N GLY A 17 -4.98 -4.46 2.50
CA GLY A 17 -4.57 -5.44 1.50
C GLY A 17 -3.84 -6.61 2.11
N LEU A 18 -2.96 -6.35 3.05
CA LEU A 18 -2.22 -7.42 3.71
C LEU A 18 -3.15 -8.30 4.54
N ASN A 19 -4.17 -7.72 5.14
CA ASN A 19 -5.16 -8.50 5.87
C ASN A 19 -5.93 -9.43 4.95
N LEU A 20 -6.23 -8.97 3.74
CA LEU A 20 -6.92 -9.80 2.76
C LEU A 20 -6.05 -10.96 2.29
N LEU A 21 -4.75 -10.74 2.21
CA LEU A 21 -3.81 -11.76 1.76
C LEU A 21 -3.33 -12.64 2.90
N GLY A 22 -3.42 -12.15 4.14
CA GLY A 22 -2.84 -12.79 5.28
C GLY A 22 -3.75 -13.76 6.00
N ARG A 23 -3.38 -14.04 7.25
CA ARG A 23 -4.08 -15.05 8.04
C ARG A 23 -5.48 -14.66 8.46
N ASN A 24 -5.82 -13.39 8.38
CA ASN A 24 -7.15 -12.91 8.79
C ASN A 24 -8.13 -12.87 7.63
N ARG A 25 -7.72 -13.29 6.46
CA ARG A 25 -8.63 -13.24 5.32
C ARG A 25 -9.80 -14.18 5.54
N LYS A 26 -10.98 -13.67 5.24
CA LYS A 26 -12.22 -14.43 5.41
C LYS A 26 -12.77 -14.93 4.08
N THR A 27 -12.23 -14.44 2.99
CA THR A 27 -12.64 -14.85 1.65
C THR A 27 -11.45 -15.38 0.89
N VAL A 28 -11.73 -16.33 0.01
CA VAL A 28 -10.70 -16.88 -0.86
C VAL A 28 -10.61 -16.02 -2.10
N LEU A 29 -9.42 -15.52 -2.38
CA LEU A 29 -9.19 -14.71 -3.56
C LEU A 29 -8.69 -15.60 -4.69
N SER A 30 -9.16 -15.34 -5.92
CA SER A 30 -8.63 -16.02 -7.08
C SER A 30 -7.18 -15.58 -7.31
N HIS A 31 -6.43 -16.35 -8.08
CA HIS A 31 -5.05 -15.98 -8.41
C HIS A 31 -4.99 -14.60 -9.06
N HIS A 32 -5.93 -14.35 -9.97
CA HIS A 32 -5.97 -13.08 -10.66
C HIS A 32 -6.15 -11.92 -9.70
N LYS A 33 -7.11 -12.07 -8.77
CA LYS A 33 -7.35 -11.02 -7.77
C LYS A 33 -6.16 -10.84 -6.84
N THR A 34 -5.52 -11.93 -6.48
CA THR A 34 -4.34 -11.87 -5.62
C THR A 34 -3.22 -11.10 -6.29
N PHE A 35 -2.98 -11.34 -7.58
CA PHE A 35 -1.95 -10.62 -8.31
C PHE A 35 -2.28 -9.15 -8.45
N GLU A 36 -3.54 -8.83 -8.73
CA GLU A 36 -3.97 -7.44 -8.83
C GLU A 36 -3.75 -6.70 -7.51
N LEU A 37 -4.10 -7.34 -6.42
CA LEU A 37 -3.96 -6.74 -5.11
C LEU A 37 -2.49 -6.54 -4.76
N THR A 38 -1.67 -7.53 -5.08
CA THR A 38 -0.23 -7.44 -4.82
C THR A 38 0.38 -6.29 -5.61
N ASP A 39 0.01 -6.17 -6.89
CA ASP A 39 0.51 -5.09 -7.72
C ASP A 39 0.11 -3.72 -7.17
N GLU A 40 -1.12 -3.61 -6.70
CA GLU A 40 -1.61 -2.36 -6.14
C GLU A 40 -0.85 -2.00 -4.87
N LEU A 41 -0.62 -2.99 -4.00
CA LEU A 41 0.14 -2.76 -2.78
C LEU A 41 1.56 -2.32 -3.09
N GLU A 42 2.17 -2.95 -4.07
CA GLU A 42 3.52 -2.60 -4.48
C GLU A 42 3.58 -1.17 -4.99
N ALA A 43 2.59 -0.77 -5.79
CA ALA A 43 2.52 0.59 -6.30
C ALA A 43 2.39 1.60 -5.17
N LYS A 44 1.61 1.27 -4.14
CA LYS A 44 1.45 2.17 -3.00
C LYS A 44 2.74 2.31 -2.20
N VAL A 45 3.46 1.22 -2.05
CA VAL A 45 4.75 1.24 -1.35
C VAL A 45 5.75 2.10 -2.13
N GLU A 46 5.80 1.93 -3.44
CA GLU A 46 6.66 2.74 -4.29
C GLU A 46 6.37 4.22 -4.15
N GLU A 47 5.10 4.55 -4.15
CA GLU A 47 4.66 5.94 -4.02
C GLU A 47 5.12 6.51 -2.68
N MET A 48 5.00 5.72 -1.62
CA MET A 48 5.45 6.15 -0.31
C MET A 48 6.95 6.35 -0.25
N LEU A 49 7.70 5.45 -0.87
CA LEU A 49 9.15 5.57 -0.91
C LEU A 49 9.59 6.84 -1.63
N VAL A 50 8.97 7.14 -2.76
CA VAL A 50 9.29 8.36 -3.50
C VAL A 50 9.00 9.58 -2.64
N CYS A 51 7.87 9.59 -1.99
CA CYS A 51 7.47 10.70 -1.13
C CYS A 51 8.47 10.92 0.01
N LEU A 52 8.88 9.83 0.65
CA LEU A 52 9.82 9.91 1.75
C LEU A 52 11.20 10.36 1.30
N LYS A 53 11.63 9.88 0.14
CA LYS A 53 12.92 10.27 -0.40
C LYS A 53 12.96 11.75 -0.76
N GLU A 54 11.89 12.24 -1.37
CA GLU A 54 11.80 13.64 -1.73
C GLU A 54 11.82 14.52 -0.50
N GLU A 55 11.08 14.12 0.52
CA GLU A 55 11.03 14.87 1.77
C GLU A 55 12.40 14.94 2.42
N LYS A 56 13.11 13.83 2.43
CA LYS A 56 14.44 13.75 3.00
C LYS A 56 15.42 14.62 2.24
N ASN A 57 15.34 14.61 0.92
CA ASN A 57 16.22 15.40 0.08
C ASN A 57 15.91 16.89 0.13
N GLY A 58 14.67 17.20 0.42
CA GLY A 58 14.21 18.58 0.46
C GLY A 58 14.57 19.33 1.73
N SER A 59 14.96 18.62 2.76
CA SER A 59 15.24 19.25 4.05
C SER A 59 16.72 19.60 4.25
#